data_bb12d6fc04f534a692a132a27e35c9eb
#
_entry.id   bb12d6fc04f534a692a132a27e35c9eb
#
_cell.length_a   1.000
_cell.length_b   1.000
_cell.length_c   1.000
_cell.angle_alpha   90.00
_cell.angle_beta   90.00
_cell.angle_gamma   90.00
#
_symmetry.space_group_name_H-M   'P 1'
#
loop_
_entity.id
_entity.type
_entity.pdbx_description
1 polymer ?
#
loop_
_entity_poly.entity_id
_entity_poly.type
_entity_poly.pdbx_seq_one_letter_code
_entity_poly.pdbx_strand_id
1 'polypeptide(L)'
;MYNAMASSDTPGTKGTTRLHMDMADAVNVMLYAAPTPDGKPGSAIWDIYDVSDAGKIRDFLKGKFKGKFQNDPIHSQTFYLDCDLRKELYEEFGVKSYRIYQKPGDVVFIPAGCAHQACCISPELAAVTKILTR
;
A
#
# COMPACT_ATOMS: atom_id res chain seq x y z
N MET A 1 11.16 -12.65 -6.12
CA MET A 1 9.85 -12.46 -6.79
C MET A 1 8.76 -12.50 -5.73
N TYR A 2 7.80 -11.64 -5.83
CA TYR A 2 6.65 -11.58 -4.95
C TYR A 2 5.38 -11.83 -5.76
N ASN A 3 4.52 -12.71 -5.28
CA ASN A 3 3.22 -13.00 -5.89
C ASN A 3 2.14 -12.41 -4.98
N ALA A 4 1.30 -11.55 -5.53
CA ALA A 4 0.19 -10.96 -4.82
C ALA A 4 -1.13 -11.59 -5.26
N MET A 5 -1.99 -11.89 -4.31
CA MET A 5 -3.36 -12.33 -4.60
C MET A 5 -4.25 -11.11 -4.84
N ALA A 6 -5.35 -11.34 -5.53
CA ALA A 6 -6.35 -10.29 -5.76
C ALA A 6 -6.91 -9.72 -4.46
N SER A 7 -7.15 -8.44 -4.47
CA SER A 7 -7.78 -7.68 -3.39
C SER A 7 -8.66 -6.59 -4.01
N SER A 8 -9.50 -5.96 -3.21
CA SER A 8 -10.31 -4.84 -3.62
C SER A 8 -9.88 -3.55 -2.92
N ASP A 9 -10.19 -2.40 -3.48
CA ASP A 9 -10.03 -1.10 -2.81
C ASP A 9 -11.35 -0.63 -2.19
N THR A 10 -12.03 -1.54 -1.51
CA THR A 10 -13.32 -1.30 -0.85
C THR A 10 -13.15 -1.16 0.67
N PRO A 11 -14.13 -0.54 1.37
CA PRO A 11 -14.11 -0.47 2.83
C PRO A 11 -13.94 -1.85 3.48
N GLY A 12 -13.06 -1.93 4.50
CA GLY A 12 -12.77 -3.16 5.23
C GLY A 12 -11.76 -4.10 4.54
N THR A 13 -11.25 -3.75 3.35
CA THR A 13 -10.19 -4.53 2.70
C THR A 13 -8.90 -4.53 3.53
N LYS A 14 -8.13 -5.60 3.41
CA LYS A 14 -6.80 -5.71 4.04
C LYS A 14 -5.65 -5.46 3.06
N GLY A 15 -5.97 -5.14 1.81
CA GLY A 15 -4.99 -5.01 0.73
C GLY A 15 -4.19 -6.29 0.49
N THR A 16 -3.18 -6.20 -0.36
CA THR A 16 -2.21 -7.29 -0.60
C THR A 16 -0.91 -7.06 0.16
N THR A 17 -0.53 -5.81 0.34
CA THR A 17 0.60 -5.40 1.16
C THR A 17 0.12 -4.35 2.16
N ARG A 18 0.23 -4.65 3.44
CA ARG A 18 -0.19 -3.76 4.51
C ARG A 18 0.74 -2.56 4.63
N LEU A 19 0.24 -1.50 5.25
CA LEU A 19 1.02 -0.30 5.50
C LEU A 19 2.30 -0.64 6.27
N HIS A 20 3.44 -0.27 5.71
CA HIS A 20 4.76 -0.43 6.30
C HIS A 20 5.74 0.63 5.77
N MET A 21 6.95 0.59 6.26
CA MET A 21 8.01 1.50 5.90
C MET A 21 9.32 0.71 5.81
N ASP A 22 10.04 0.92 4.73
CA ASP A 22 11.38 0.35 4.55
C ASP A 22 12.46 1.36 4.89
N MET A 23 13.59 0.87 5.40
CA MET A 23 14.74 1.69 5.76
C MET A 23 15.67 1.97 4.57
N ALA A 24 15.42 1.34 3.43
CA ALA A 24 16.15 1.50 2.20
C ALA A 24 15.22 1.83 1.03
N ASP A 25 15.77 2.43 -0.03
CA ASP A 25 15.03 2.63 -1.26
C ASP A 25 14.64 1.29 -1.89
N ALA A 26 13.45 1.19 -2.41
CA ALA A 26 12.97 0.01 -3.10
C ALA A 26 12.44 0.35 -4.49
N VAL A 27 12.59 -0.60 -5.40
CA VAL A 27 12.02 -0.54 -6.75
C VAL A 27 11.16 -1.77 -6.97
N ASN A 28 9.89 -1.55 -7.30
CA ASN A 28 8.96 -2.61 -7.64
C ASN A 28 8.69 -2.60 -9.15
N VAL A 29 8.99 -3.71 -9.81
CA VAL A 29 8.72 -3.90 -11.23
C VAL A 29 7.57 -4.89 -11.38
N MET A 30 6.48 -4.49 -12.02
CA MET A 30 5.38 -5.42 -12.32
C MET A 30 5.69 -6.18 -13.61
N LEU A 31 5.86 -7.47 -13.49
CA LEU A 31 6.15 -8.36 -14.62
C LEU A 31 4.88 -8.88 -15.29
N TYR A 32 3.84 -9.09 -14.51
CA TYR A 32 2.57 -9.64 -14.98
C TYR A 32 1.44 -9.22 -14.03
N ALA A 33 0.26 -9.02 -14.56
CA ALA A 33 -1.01 -8.95 -13.82
C ALA A 33 -2.10 -9.62 -14.66
N ALA A 34 -2.88 -10.49 -14.01
CA ALA A 34 -4.00 -11.15 -14.70
C ALA A 34 -5.05 -10.12 -15.13
N PRO A 35 -5.64 -10.26 -16.31
CA PRO A 35 -6.72 -9.37 -16.76
C PRO A 35 -7.93 -9.45 -15.82
N THR A 36 -8.67 -8.36 -15.72
CA THR A 36 -9.96 -8.33 -15.04
C THR A 36 -11.03 -9.08 -15.85
N PRO A 37 -12.16 -9.50 -15.25
CA PRO A 37 -13.21 -10.24 -15.96
C PRO A 37 -13.78 -9.49 -17.17
N ASP A 38 -13.74 -8.16 -17.17
CA ASP A 38 -14.13 -7.30 -18.28
C ASP A 38 -13.02 -7.10 -19.34
N GLY A 39 -11.92 -7.88 -19.23
CA GLY A 39 -10.82 -7.88 -20.20
C GLY A 39 -9.84 -6.72 -20.09
N LYS A 40 -9.97 -5.87 -19.08
CA LYS A 40 -9.00 -4.80 -18.85
C LYS A 40 -7.71 -5.35 -18.22
N PRO A 41 -6.55 -4.74 -18.46
CA PRO A 41 -5.32 -5.13 -17.78
C PRO A 41 -5.46 -5.04 -16.26
N GLY A 42 -5.02 -6.07 -15.55
CA GLY A 42 -4.88 -6.01 -14.10
C GLY A 42 -3.88 -4.92 -13.69
N SER A 43 -4.01 -4.41 -12.48
CA SER A 43 -3.15 -3.37 -11.94
C SER A 43 -2.94 -3.53 -10.44
N ALA A 44 -1.86 -2.95 -9.93
CA ALA A 44 -1.70 -2.71 -8.50
C ALA A 44 -1.94 -1.24 -8.19
N ILE A 45 -2.63 -0.98 -7.09
CA ILE A 45 -2.78 0.37 -6.55
C ILE A 45 -1.78 0.50 -5.41
N TRP A 46 -0.92 1.50 -5.51
CA TRP A 46 0.00 1.90 -4.46
C TRP A 46 -0.49 3.18 -3.81
N ASP A 47 -0.41 3.24 -2.50
CA ASP A 47 -0.48 4.47 -1.72
C ASP A 47 0.87 4.68 -1.05
N ILE A 48 1.58 5.74 -1.44
CA ILE A 48 2.89 6.12 -0.89
C ILE A 48 2.71 7.47 -0.21
N TYR A 49 3.18 7.58 1.02
CA TYR A 49 3.07 8.79 1.84
C TYR A 49 4.42 9.49 1.94
N ASP A 50 4.38 10.81 2.05
CA ASP A 50 5.58 11.60 2.29
C ASP A 50 6.23 11.19 3.63
N VAL A 51 7.56 11.16 3.66
CA VAL A 51 8.31 10.80 4.87
C VAL A 51 7.99 11.72 6.04
N SER A 52 7.70 12.99 5.78
CA SER A 52 7.33 13.98 6.81
C SER A 52 5.97 13.69 7.47
N ASP A 53 5.11 12.92 6.83
CA ASP A 53 3.79 12.58 7.36
C ASP A 53 3.77 11.31 8.24
N ALA A 54 4.90 10.61 8.35
CA ALA A 54 5.00 9.37 9.13
C ALA A 54 4.57 9.55 10.60
N GLY A 55 4.90 10.69 11.22
CA GLY A 55 4.46 11.02 12.59
C GLY A 55 2.95 11.14 12.71
N LYS A 56 2.32 11.87 11.79
CA LYS A 56 0.86 12.05 11.75
C LYS A 56 0.13 10.73 11.53
N ILE A 57 0.65 9.88 10.65
CA ILE A 57 0.08 8.54 10.40
C ILE A 57 0.15 7.69 11.67
N ARG A 58 1.27 7.73 12.41
CA ARG A 58 1.41 7.04 13.69
C ARG A 58 0.40 7.53 14.72
N ASP A 59 0.24 8.84 14.85
CA ASP A 59 -0.69 9.44 15.80
C ASP A 59 -2.15 9.08 15.48
N PHE A 60 -2.53 9.11 14.21
CA PHE A 60 -3.83 8.65 13.74
C PHE A 60 -4.07 7.17 14.10
N LEU A 61 -3.14 6.28 13.77
CA LEU A 61 -3.27 4.85 14.04
C LEU A 61 -3.30 4.54 15.55
N LYS A 62 -2.48 5.23 16.35
CA LYS A 62 -2.49 5.11 17.81
C LYS A 62 -3.79 5.57 18.43
N GLY A 63 -4.36 6.66 17.94
CA GLY A 63 -5.65 7.16 18.40
C GLY A 63 -6.79 6.21 18.08
N LYS A 64 -6.83 5.70 16.85
CA LYS A 64 -7.94 4.87 16.35
C LYS A 64 -7.88 3.41 16.81
N PHE A 65 -6.69 2.83 16.93
CA PHE A 65 -6.50 1.41 17.17
C PHE A 65 -5.73 1.10 18.45
N LYS A 66 -6.08 1.77 19.54
CA LYS A 66 -5.46 1.57 20.86
C LYS A 66 -5.39 0.08 21.23
N GLY A 67 -4.18 -0.40 21.56
CA GLY A 67 -3.96 -1.76 22.00
C GLY A 67 -4.00 -2.85 20.93
N LYS A 68 -4.15 -2.50 19.66
CA LYS A 68 -4.20 -3.47 18.53
C LYS A 68 -2.87 -3.66 17.81
N PHE A 69 -1.78 -3.11 18.31
CA PHE A 69 -0.43 -3.24 17.73
C PHE A 69 0.62 -3.24 18.84
N GLN A 70 1.78 -3.78 18.51
CA GLN A 70 2.96 -3.76 19.40
C GLN A 70 3.93 -2.68 18.90
N ASN A 71 4.45 -1.87 19.81
CA ASN A 71 5.44 -0.83 19.58
C ASN A 71 4.98 0.25 18.57
N ASP A 72 5.41 0.17 17.32
CA ASP A 72 5.11 1.14 16.25
C ASP A 72 4.03 0.62 15.30
N PRO A 73 2.93 1.38 15.07
CA PRO A 73 1.81 0.91 14.26
C PRO A 73 2.15 0.75 12.77
N ILE A 74 3.16 1.44 12.26
CA ILE A 74 3.61 1.30 10.87
C ILE A 74 4.52 0.08 10.75
N HIS A 75 5.53 -0.04 11.62
CA HIS A 75 6.45 -1.18 11.60
C HIS A 75 5.78 -2.50 11.98
N SER A 76 4.65 -2.48 12.68
CA SER A 76 3.89 -3.69 13.00
C SER A 76 3.32 -4.40 11.77
N GLN A 77 3.21 -3.70 10.64
CA GLN A 77 2.61 -4.20 9.39
C GLN A 77 1.20 -4.82 9.61
N THR A 78 0.45 -4.24 10.55
CA THR A 78 -0.86 -4.75 10.96
C THR A 78 -1.98 -4.11 10.17
N PHE A 79 -1.82 -2.85 9.77
CA PHE A 79 -2.88 -2.02 9.23
C PHE A 79 -2.80 -1.89 7.71
N TYR A 80 -3.97 -1.76 7.10
CA TYR A 80 -4.17 -1.29 5.75
C TYR A 80 -5.15 -0.13 5.80
N LEU A 81 -4.79 1.01 5.24
CA LEU A 81 -5.64 2.19 5.16
C LEU A 81 -6.56 2.04 3.94
N ASP A 82 -7.76 1.54 4.18
CA ASP A 82 -8.81 1.50 3.16
C ASP A 82 -9.32 2.91 2.79
N CYS A 83 -10.29 2.99 1.91
CA CYS A 83 -10.80 4.29 1.44
C CYS A 83 -11.36 5.15 2.58
N ASP A 84 -12.00 4.55 3.58
CA ASP A 84 -12.59 5.29 4.70
C ASP A 84 -11.49 5.79 5.65
N LEU A 85 -10.52 4.94 5.98
CA LEU A 85 -9.39 5.31 6.83
C LEU A 85 -8.50 6.38 6.17
N ARG A 86 -8.30 6.32 4.85
CA ARG A 86 -7.57 7.38 4.13
C ARG A 86 -8.31 8.71 4.16
N LYS A 87 -9.63 8.68 4.02
CA LYS A 87 -10.47 9.87 4.13
C LYS A 87 -10.38 10.50 5.52
N GLU A 88 -10.54 9.71 6.57
CA GLU A 88 -10.40 10.17 7.96
C GLU A 88 -8.99 10.73 8.24
N LEU A 89 -7.94 10.06 7.79
CA LEU A 89 -6.57 10.53 7.92
C LEU A 89 -6.38 11.91 7.26
N TYR A 90 -6.99 12.12 6.11
CA TYR A 90 -6.95 13.42 5.44
C TYR A 90 -7.75 14.47 6.21
N GLU A 91 -8.95 14.16 6.68
CA GLU A 91 -9.81 15.09 7.42
C GLU A 91 -9.20 15.51 8.77
N GLU A 92 -8.56 14.58 9.48
CA GLU A 92 -7.98 14.84 10.80
C GLU A 92 -6.58 15.46 10.77
N PHE A 93 -5.73 15.01 9.85
CA PHE A 93 -4.30 15.35 9.82
C PHE A 93 -3.84 16.02 8.52
N GLY A 94 -4.69 16.14 7.51
CA GLY A 94 -4.34 16.70 6.21
C GLY A 94 -3.38 15.82 5.39
N VAL A 95 -3.23 14.54 5.76
CA VAL A 95 -2.32 13.62 5.11
C VAL A 95 -2.97 12.96 3.90
N LYS A 96 -2.29 13.00 2.76
CA LYS A 96 -2.75 12.42 1.51
C LYS A 96 -1.64 11.58 0.88
N SER A 97 -1.99 10.38 0.41
CA SER A 97 -1.06 9.53 -0.34
C SER A 97 -0.86 10.00 -1.78
N TYR A 98 0.31 9.73 -2.33
CA TYR A 98 0.52 9.66 -3.77
C TYR A 98 0.01 8.30 -4.23
N ARG A 99 -1.09 8.30 -4.99
CA ARG A 99 -1.69 7.07 -5.49
C ARG A 99 -1.22 6.76 -6.90
N ILE A 100 -0.69 5.54 -7.09
CA ILE A 100 -0.12 5.05 -8.34
C ILE A 100 -0.90 3.81 -8.77
N TYR A 101 -1.29 3.74 -10.04
CA TYR A 101 -1.87 2.56 -10.69
C TYR A 101 -0.78 1.92 -11.55
N GLN A 102 -0.14 0.90 -11.02
CA GLN A 102 0.94 0.18 -11.70
C GLN A 102 0.36 -0.92 -12.59
N LYS A 103 0.81 -0.95 -13.84
CA LYS A 103 0.47 -1.97 -14.85
C LYS A 103 1.69 -2.83 -15.18
N PRO A 104 1.52 -3.99 -15.85
CA PRO A 104 2.65 -4.75 -16.35
C PRO A 104 3.62 -3.90 -17.18
N GLY A 105 4.90 -3.98 -16.86
CA GLY A 105 5.96 -3.17 -17.43
C GLY A 105 6.27 -1.87 -16.67
N ASP A 106 5.39 -1.41 -15.80
CA ASP A 106 5.62 -0.23 -14.98
C ASP A 106 6.57 -0.52 -13.82
N VAL A 107 7.28 0.52 -13.43
CA VAL A 107 8.20 0.53 -12.29
C VAL A 107 7.73 1.56 -11.27
N VAL A 108 7.57 1.13 -10.02
CA VAL A 108 7.28 2.02 -8.89
C VAL A 108 8.53 2.16 -8.05
N PHE A 109 8.95 3.40 -7.83
CA PHE A 109 10.06 3.75 -6.97
C PHE A 109 9.54 4.15 -5.59
N ILE A 110 10.06 3.54 -4.54
CA ILE A 110 9.64 3.76 -3.16
C ILE A 110 10.85 4.28 -2.38
N PRO A 111 10.90 5.58 -2.06
CA PRO A 111 12.00 6.14 -1.29
C PRO A 111 12.04 5.60 0.13
N ALA A 112 13.25 5.46 0.68
CA ALA A 112 13.47 5.07 2.07
C ALA A 112 12.67 5.95 3.04
N GLY A 113 12.06 5.36 4.04
CA GLY A 113 11.30 6.06 5.06
C GLY A 113 9.89 6.52 4.65
N CYS A 114 9.49 6.35 3.40
CA CYS A 114 8.11 6.60 2.97
C CYS A 114 7.21 5.44 3.37
N ALA A 115 6.19 5.72 4.19
CA ALA A 115 5.16 4.74 4.50
C ALA A 115 4.37 4.40 3.23
N HIS A 116 4.13 3.13 2.99
CA HIS A 116 3.41 2.71 1.78
C HIS A 116 2.62 1.42 1.98
N GLN A 117 1.65 1.22 1.11
CA GLN A 117 0.81 0.03 1.05
C GLN A 117 0.42 -0.27 -0.39
N ALA A 118 -0.01 -1.48 -0.67
CA ALA A 118 -0.47 -1.87 -2.00
C ALA A 118 -1.69 -2.78 -1.98
N CYS A 119 -2.48 -2.68 -3.03
CA CYS A 119 -3.64 -3.51 -3.29
C CYS A 119 -3.60 -3.95 -4.77
N CYS A 120 -3.81 -5.22 -5.05
CA CYS A 120 -3.86 -5.72 -6.42
C CYS A 120 -5.31 -5.89 -6.87
N ILE A 121 -5.70 -5.16 -7.91
CA ILE A 121 -7.02 -5.29 -8.54
C ILE A 121 -6.92 -6.28 -9.69
N SER A 122 -7.23 -7.53 -9.39
CA SER A 122 -7.37 -8.60 -10.38
C SER A 122 -8.15 -9.75 -9.75
N PRO A 123 -8.98 -10.50 -10.50
CA PRO A 123 -9.86 -11.51 -9.92
C PRO A 123 -9.18 -12.80 -9.50
N GLU A 124 -7.96 -13.06 -9.94
CA GLU A 124 -7.21 -14.30 -9.64
C GLU A 124 -5.75 -13.96 -9.30
N LEU A 125 -4.81 -14.88 -9.49
CA LEU A 125 -3.37 -14.67 -9.21
C LEU A 125 -2.89 -13.35 -9.84
N ALA A 126 -2.80 -12.30 -9.03
CA ALA A 126 -2.96 -10.96 -9.53
C ALA A 126 -1.70 -10.36 -10.13
N ALA A 127 -0.55 -10.56 -9.51
CA ALA A 127 0.66 -9.90 -9.99
C ALA A 127 1.93 -10.67 -9.60
N VAL A 128 2.87 -10.71 -10.52
CA VAL A 128 4.25 -11.11 -10.24
C VAL A 128 5.11 -9.85 -10.26
N THR A 129 5.71 -9.54 -9.14
CA THR A 129 6.57 -8.37 -9.01
C THR A 129 7.96 -8.74 -8.52
N LYS A 130 8.94 -7.93 -8.84
CA LYS A 130 10.29 -8.03 -8.33
C LYS A 130 10.62 -6.76 -7.56
N ILE A 131 10.96 -6.90 -6.28
CA ILE A 131 11.44 -5.80 -5.46
C ILE A 131 12.97 -5.88 -5.44
N LEU A 132 13.60 -4.77 -5.73
CA LEU A 132 15.05 -4.57 -5.61
C LEU A 132 15.26 -3.55 -4.51
N THR A 133 15.97 -3.93 -3.46
CA THR A 133 16.40 -3.04 -2.38
C THR A 133 17.91 -2.83 -2.46
N ARG A 134 18.35 -1.67 -2.07
CA ARG A 134 19.77 -1.33 -2.04
C ARG A 134 20.27 -1.16 -0.62
#